data_bd136642b860794d41462345c703fa6e
#
_entry.id   bd136642b860794d41462345c703fa6e
#
_cell.length_a   1.000
_cell.length_b   1.000
_cell.length_c   1.000
_cell.angle_alpha   90.00
_cell.angle_beta   90.00
_cell.angle_gamma   90.00
#
_symmetry.space_group_name_H-M   'P 1'
#
loop_
_entity.id
_entity.type
_entity.pdbx_description
1 polymer ?
#
loop_
_entity_poly.entity_id
_entity_poly.type
_entity_poly.pdbx_seq_one_letter_code
_entity_poly.pdbx_strand_id
1 'polypeptide(L)' 'MAMTIKELREKRKKAWDTARDFLDSKRNESGLLSEKDSKTYDAMEQQIVAYGKEIQRLERQAQIEAEMNKATSTPVLGKP' A
#
# COMPACT_ATOMS: atom_id res chain seq x y z
N MET A 1 -6.21 16.08 -5.68
CA MET A 1 -7.15 15.01 -5.96
C MET A 1 -6.74 13.72 -5.29
N ALA A 2 -7.70 13.04 -4.72
CA ALA A 2 -7.42 11.77 -4.07
C ALA A 2 -7.21 10.67 -5.10
N MET A 3 -6.26 9.80 -4.84
CA MET A 3 -6.03 8.66 -5.70
C MET A 3 -7.02 7.55 -5.38
N THR A 4 -7.40 6.81 -6.39
CA THR A 4 -8.24 5.64 -6.19
C THR A 4 -7.40 4.49 -5.66
N ILE A 5 -8.07 3.50 -5.09
CA ILE A 5 -7.39 2.29 -4.61
C ILE A 5 -6.63 1.62 -5.75
N LYS A 6 -7.25 1.58 -6.93
CA LYS A 6 -6.62 1.00 -8.09
C LYS A 6 -5.32 1.72 -8.46
N GLU A 7 -5.36 3.05 -8.46
CA GLU A 7 -4.17 3.84 -8.77
C GLU A 7 -3.06 3.61 -7.75
N LEU A 8 -3.43 3.53 -6.48
CA LEU A 8 -2.44 3.29 -5.43
C LEU A 8 -1.83 1.90 -5.55
N ARG A 9 -2.64 0.91 -5.89
CA ARG A 9 -2.12 -0.44 -6.10
C ARG A 9 -1.15 -0.50 -7.27
N GLU A 10 -1.45 0.22 -8.34
CA GLU A 10 -0.56 0.28 -9.48
C GLU A 10 0.75 0.96 -9.12
N LYS A 11 0.68 2.06 -8.37
CA LYS A 11 1.87 2.74 -7.93
C LYS A 11 2.71 1.88 -6.99
N ARG A 12 2.03 1.16 -6.10
CA ARG A 12 2.71 0.26 -5.19
C ARG A 12 3.44 -0.86 -5.94
N LYS A 13 2.79 -1.40 -6.96
CA LYS A 13 3.41 -2.45 -7.77
C LYS A 13 4.63 -1.95 -8.50
N LYS A 14 4.53 -0.76 -9.10
CA LYS A 14 5.68 -0.17 -9.79
C LYS A 14 6.83 0.10 -8.83
N ALA A 15 6.49 0.60 -7.65
CA ALA A 15 7.51 0.86 -6.64
C ALA A 15 8.20 -0.44 -6.23
N TRP A 16 7.43 -1.52 -6.08
CA TRP A 16 8.00 -2.82 -5.74
C TRP A 16 8.86 -3.36 -6.86
N ASP A 17 8.40 -3.27 -8.11
CA ASP A 17 9.18 -3.75 -9.24
C ASP A 17 10.53 -3.02 -9.30
N THR A 18 10.51 -1.71 -9.11
CA THR A 18 11.74 -0.92 -9.11
C THR A 18 12.65 -1.33 -7.96
N ALA A 19 12.08 -1.51 -6.77
CA ALA A 19 12.86 -1.88 -5.59
C ALA A 19 13.47 -3.27 -5.76
N ARG A 20 12.70 -4.20 -6.31
CA ARG A 20 13.18 -5.56 -6.54
C ARG A 20 14.33 -5.57 -7.55
N ASP A 21 14.16 -4.82 -8.64
CA ASP A 21 15.22 -4.73 -9.64
C ASP A 21 16.47 -4.10 -9.06
N PHE A 22 16.28 -3.10 -8.19
CA PHE A 22 17.41 -2.50 -7.50
C PHE A 22 18.14 -3.52 -6.64
N LEU A 23 17.39 -4.29 -5.86
CA LEU A 23 17.98 -5.34 -5.02
C LEU A 23 18.79 -6.32 -5.86
N ASP A 24 18.17 -6.80 -6.95
CA ASP A 24 18.82 -7.82 -7.76
C ASP A 24 20.07 -7.31 -8.45
N SER A 25 20.06 -6.05 -8.87
CA SER A 25 21.18 -5.50 -9.62
C SER A 25 22.32 -5.01 -8.73
N LYS A 26 22.06 -4.73 -7.46
CA LYS A 26 23.04 -4.14 -6.55
C LYS A 26 23.67 -5.11 -5.58
N ARG A 27 23.21 -6.35 -5.56
CA ARG A 27 23.81 -7.35 -4.68
C ARG A 27 25.24 -7.65 -5.14
N ASN A 28 26.15 -7.71 -4.17
CA ASN A 28 27.54 -8.03 -4.47
C ASN A 28 27.72 -9.55 -4.56
N GLU A 29 28.97 -9.97 -4.69
CA GLU A 29 29.29 -11.40 -4.84
C GLU A 29 28.87 -12.22 -3.63
N SER A 30 28.82 -11.60 -2.46
CA SER A 30 28.37 -12.28 -1.25
C SER A 30 26.86 -12.30 -1.12
N GLY A 31 26.13 -11.72 -2.07
CA GLY A 31 24.69 -11.63 -2.00
C GLY A 31 24.18 -10.52 -1.10
N LEU A 32 25.04 -9.59 -0.75
CA LEU A 32 24.71 -8.52 0.17
C LEU A 32 24.74 -7.17 -0.54
N LEU A 33 23.95 -6.25 -0.02
CA LEU A 33 23.98 -4.88 -0.49
C LEU A 33 25.06 -4.11 0.27
N SER A 34 25.64 -3.10 -0.40
CA SER A 34 26.52 -2.18 0.29
C SER A 34 25.68 -1.36 1.29
N GLU A 35 26.37 -0.70 2.22
CA GLU A 35 25.68 0.12 3.21
C GLU A 35 24.85 1.22 2.54
N LYS A 36 25.42 1.86 1.53
CA LYS A 36 24.73 2.89 0.78
C LYS A 36 23.50 2.35 0.08
N ASP A 37 23.65 1.19 -0.58
CA ASP A 37 22.53 0.60 -1.31
C ASP A 37 21.46 0.08 -0.36
N SER A 38 21.84 -0.40 0.81
CA SER A 38 20.89 -0.83 1.82
C SER A 38 20.00 0.34 2.26
N LYS A 39 20.59 1.51 2.46
CA LYS A 39 19.81 2.69 2.84
C LYS A 39 18.87 3.12 1.73
N THR A 40 19.33 3.04 0.50
CA THR A 40 18.49 3.39 -0.65
C THR A 40 17.31 2.44 -0.76
N TYR A 41 17.56 1.15 -0.61
CA TYR A 41 16.50 0.16 -0.66
C TYR A 41 15.50 0.37 0.48
N ASP A 42 16.01 0.65 1.69
CA ASP A 42 15.12 0.86 2.84
C ASP A 42 14.16 2.02 2.57
N ALA A 43 14.63 3.07 1.93
CA ALA A 43 13.76 4.20 1.57
C ALA A 43 12.70 3.77 0.57
N MET A 44 13.07 2.94 -0.41
CA MET A 44 12.11 2.40 -1.37
C MET A 44 11.06 1.54 -0.68
N GLU A 45 11.51 0.70 0.26
CA GLU A 45 10.60 -0.18 0.98
C GLU A 45 9.62 0.62 1.83
N GLN A 46 10.09 1.68 2.47
CA GLN A 46 9.21 2.54 3.26
C GLN A 46 8.10 3.14 2.40
N GLN A 47 8.41 3.50 1.18
CA GLN A 47 7.41 4.03 0.27
C GLN A 47 6.37 2.96 -0.08
N ILE A 48 6.83 1.74 -0.32
CA ILE A 48 5.94 0.62 -0.62
C ILE A 48 5.00 0.37 0.56
N VAL A 49 5.55 0.40 1.78
CA VAL A 49 4.76 0.21 2.98
C VAL A 49 3.74 1.34 3.14
N ALA A 50 4.14 2.56 2.84
CA ALA A 50 3.24 3.71 2.92
C ALA A 50 2.05 3.56 1.97
N TYR A 51 2.32 3.12 0.74
CA TYR A 51 1.23 2.84 -0.20
C TYR A 51 0.31 1.76 0.33
N GLY A 52 0.87 0.72 0.92
CA GLY A 52 0.07 -0.37 1.48
C GLY A 52 -0.84 0.11 2.60
N LYS A 53 -0.32 0.96 3.47
CA LYS A 53 -1.12 1.50 4.57
C LYS A 53 -2.25 2.39 4.05
N GLU A 54 -1.97 3.19 3.03
CA GLU A 54 -2.98 4.07 2.47
C GLU A 54 -4.07 3.27 1.76
N ILE A 55 -3.68 2.21 1.07
CA ILE A 55 -4.66 1.32 0.43
C ILE A 55 -5.59 0.73 1.49
N GLN A 56 -5.01 0.23 2.58
CA GLN A 56 -5.81 -0.34 3.67
C GLN A 56 -6.75 0.68 4.27
N ARG A 57 -6.27 1.91 4.41
CA ARG A 57 -7.09 2.99 4.96
C ARG A 57 -8.28 3.28 4.07
N LEU A 58 -8.07 3.35 2.76
CA LEU A 58 -9.15 3.61 1.81
C LEU A 58 -10.13 2.44 1.73
N GLU A 59 -9.61 1.22 1.81
CA GLU A 59 -10.49 0.04 1.82
C GLU A 59 -11.37 0.04 3.06
N ARG A 60 -10.79 0.41 4.19
CA ARG A 60 -11.54 0.49 5.44
C ARG A 60 -12.59 1.59 5.37
N GLN A 61 -12.22 2.72 4.79
CA GLN A 61 -13.16 3.83 4.62
C GLN A 61 -14.36 3.40 3.77
N ALA A 62 -14.09 2.72 2.67
CA ALA A 62 -15.16 2.24 1.80
C ALA A 62 -16.07 1.26 2.54
N GLN A 63 -15.48 0.40 3.35
CA GLN A 63 -16.24 -0.56 4.13
C GLN A 63 -17.12 0.12 5.16
N ILE A 64 -16.56 1.11 5.84
CA ILE A 64 -17.31 1.85 6.85
C ILE A 64 -18.46 2.62 6.20
N GLU A 65 -18.19 3.25 5.06
CA GLU A 65 -19.25 3.98 4.35
C GLU A 65 -20.37 3.06 3.89
N ALA A 66 -20.00 1.87 3.43
CA ALA A 66 -21.01 0.89 3.03
C ALA A 66 -21.85 0.47 4.21
N GLU A 67 -21.23 0.27 5.37
CA GLU A 67 -21.95 -0.08 6.58
C GLU A 67 -22.86 1.04 7.04
N MET A 68 -22.39 2.28 6.98
CA MET A 68 -23.18 3.42 7.37
C MET A 68 -24.39 3.60 6.46
N ASN A 69 -24.18 3.45 5.16
CA ASN A 69 -25.28 3.55 4.20
C ASN A 69 -26.29 2.44 4.41
N LYS A 70 -25.81 1.26 4.73
CA LYS A 70 -26.68 0.12 4.98
C LYS A 70 -27.53 0.36 6.23
N ALA A 71 -26.89 0.86 7.29
CA ALA A 71 -27.60 1.16 8.53
C ALA A 71 -28.65 2.23 8.31
N THR A 72 -28.36 3.20 7.46
CA THR A 72 -29.29 4.27 7.14
C THR A 72 -30.48 3.77 6.34
N SER A 73 -30.23 2.89 5.40
CA SER A 73 -31.29 2.37 4.53
C SER A 73 -32.06 1.24 5.17
N THR A 74 -31.57 0.67 6.27
CA THR A 74 -32.26 -0.40 7.01
C THR A 74 -32.72 0.15 8.35
N PRO A 75 -33.87 0.71 8.39
CA PRO A 75 -34.35 1.30 9.65
C PRO A 75 -34.50 0.27 10.70
N VAL A 76 -34.14 0.05 11.09
CA VAL A 76 -34.15 -0.65 11.82
C VAL A 76 -34.19 -1.55 12.35
N LEU A 77 -34.41 -1.56 12.00
CA LEU A 77 -34.55 -2.29 12.28
C LEU A 77 -34.29 -2.74 13.14
N GLY A 78 -34.13 -2.63 13.15
CA GLY A 78 -33.98 -3.03 13.82
C GLY A 78 -33.72 -3.12 14.67
N LYS A 79 -34.06 -2.94 14.99
CA LYS A 79 -33.94 -3.01 15.84
C LYS A 79 -34.47 -3.24 16.35
N PRO A 80 -34.53 -3.59 16.63
CA PRO A 80 -35.16 -3.91 17.45
C PRO A 80 -35.14 -4.01 18.35
#